data_e36ac5b4d916aad322d9be8545e8220c
#
_entry.id   e36ac5b4d916aad322d9be8545e8220c
#
_cell.length_a   1.000
_cell.length_b   1.000
_cell.length_c   1.000
_cell.angle_alpha   90.00
_cell.angle_beta   90.00
_cell.angle_gamma   90.00
#
_symmetry.space_group_name_H-M   'P 1'
#
loop_
_entity.id
_entity.type
_entity.pdbx_description
1 polymer ?
#
loop_
_entity_poly.entity_id
_entity_poly.type
_entity_poly.pdbx_seq_one_letter_code
_entity_poly.pdbx_strand_id
1 'polypeptide(L)'
;MKLSNRDLVLRGLLGVLPTHLERYLRAALGERCTPERLRLLLAGSGGLSDLPDLADLSIQIRVLTARGADGRYRVALPPGLGSKLHEVRRFRNEVVHGGAFDADKTLAALVAVGETLRLIGAEAGRAEVRELIDAIDSGR
;
A
#
# COMPACT_ATOMS: atom_id res chain seq x y z
N MET A 1 7.75 25.52 -3.91
CA MET A 1 8.31 24.64 -4.95
C MET A 1 7.26 23.63 -5.39
N LYS A 2 7.04 23.51 -6.68
CA LYS A 2 6.05 22.60 -7.24
C LYS A 2 6.63 21.19 -7.32
N LEU A 3 5.91 20.21 -6.78
CA LEU A 3 6.33 18.81 -6.86
C LEU A 3 6.05 18.24 -8.25
N SER A 4 6.96 17.39 -8.73
CA SER A 4 6.70 16.65 -9.96
C SER A 4 5.60 15.61 -9.73
N ASN A 5 4.99 15.13 -10.82
CA ASN A 5 4.01 14.04 -10.71
C ASN A 5 4.61 12.81 -10.04
N ARG A 6 5.85 12.46 -10.38
CA ARG A 6 6.56 11.35 -9.74
C ARG A 6 6.69 11.56 -8.23
N ASP A 7 7.03 12.77 -7.80
CA ASP A 7 7.16 13.07 -6.36
C ASP A 7 5.82 12.95 -5.64
N LEU A 8 4.73 13.35 -6.28
CA LEU A 8 3.38 13.19 -5.71
C LEU A 8 3.04 11.71 -5.51
N VAL A 9 3.34 10.88 -6.52
CA VAL A 9 3.11 9.43 -6.43
C VAL A 9 3.96 8.82 -5.31
N LEU A 10 5.25 9.20 -5.22
CA LEU A 10 6.13 8.71 -4.16
C LEU A 10 5.61 9.09 -2.77
N ARG A 11 5.12 10.32 -2.60
CA ARG A 11 4.55 10.75 -1.32
C ARG A 11 3.32 9.96 -0.94
N GLY A 12 2.43 9.69 -1.90
CA GLY A 12 1.23 8.92 -1.65
C GLY A 12 1.53 7.47 -1.30
N LEU A 13 2.35 6.81 -2.13
CA LEU A 13 2.64 5.38 -2.01
C LEU A 13 3.62 5.05 -0.89
N LEU A 14 4.65 5.87 -0.70
CA LEU A 14 5.72 5.56 0.24
C LEU A 14 5.73 6.44 1.49
N GLY A 15 4.97 7.52 1.49
CA GLY A 15 4.84 8.42 2.64
C GLY A 15 3.53 8.23 3.38
N VAL A 16 2.41 8.51 2.72
CA VAL A 16 1.09 8.52 3.36
C VAL A 16 0.59 7.09 3.63
N LEU A 17 0.54 6.26 2.59
CA LEU A 17 -0.09 4.95 2.69
C LEU A 17 0.57 4.02 3.72
N PRO A 18 1.90 3.85 3.75
CA PRO A 18 2.50 2.90 4.69
C PRO A 18 2.25 3.22 6.16
N THR A 19 2.20 4.50 6.51
CA THR A 19 1.93 4.93 7.89
C THR A 19 0.56 4.44 8.37
N HIS A 20 -0.46 4.65 7.55
CA HIS A 20 -1.83 4.25 7.90
C HIS A 20 -2.02 2.74 7.74
N LEU A 21 -1.38 2.14 6.74
CA LEU A 21 -1.51 0.72 6.48
C LEU A 21 -0.83 -0.12 7.57
N GLU A 22 0.30 0.35 8.10
CA GLU A 22 0.96 -0.31 9.24
C GLU A 22 0.03 -0.35 10.45
N ARG A 23 -0.61 0.76 10.76
CA ARG A 23 -1.56 0.84 11.88
C ARG A 23 -2.71 -0.13 11.70
N TYR A 24 -3.29 -0.14 10.49
CA TYR A 24 -4.37 -1.07 10.15
C TYR A 24 -3.92 -2.53 10.29
N LEU A 25 -2.76 -2.86 9.75
CA LEU A 25 -2.20 -4.20 9.75
C LEU A 25 -1.97 -4.71 11.17
N ARG A 26 -1.38 -3.88 12.02
CA ARG A 26 -1.15 -4.25 13.42
C ARG A 26 -2.45 -4.52 14.17
N ALA A 27 -3.47 -3.70 13.93
CA ALA A 27 -4.79 -3.91 14.53
C ALA A 27 -5.47 -5.17 13.98
N ALA A 28 -5.39 -5.41 12.68
CA ALA A 28 -6.00 -6.57 12.05
C ALA A 28 -5.35 -7.89 12.49
N LEU A 29 -4.04 -7.91 12.67
CA LEU A 29 -3.31 -9.10 13.11
C LEU A 29 -3.42 -9.32 14.61
N GLY A 30 -3.50 -8.25 15.41
CA GLY A 30 -3.56 -8.36 16.87
C GLY A 30 -2.40 -9.19 17.42
N GLU A 31 -2.70 -10.29 18.08
CA GLU A 31 -1.69 -11.17 18.68
C GLU A 31 -0.82 -11.89 17.65
N ARG A 32 -1.24 -11.95 16.38
CA ARG A 32 -0.44 -12.53 15.30
C ARG A 32 0.66 -11.61 14.83
N CYS A 33 0.73 -10.38 15.33
CA CYS A 33 1.73 -9.39 14.93
C CYS A 33 3.04 -9.59 15.71
N THR A 34 3.64 -10.77 15.58
CA THR A 34 4.93 -11.13 16.17
C THR A 34 5.86 -11.60 15.04
N PRO A 35 7.19 -11.48 15.20
CA PRO A 35 8.11 -11.93 14.17
C PRO A 35 7.89 -13.37 13.73
N GLU A 36 7.67 -14.28 14.67
CA GLU A 36 7.46 -15.70 14.38
C GLU A 36 6.18 -15.93 13.59
N ARG A 37 5.09 -15.28 13.99
CA ARG A 37 3.80 -15.45 13.33
C ARG A 37 3.78 -14.79 11.95
N LEU A 38 4.47 -13.66 11.80
CA LEU A 38 4.62 -13.01 10.50
C LEU A 38 5.40 -13.88 9.53
N ARG A 39 6.44 -14.55 10.00
CA ARG A 39 7.20 -15.50 9.17
C ARG A 39 6.31 -16.66 8.71
N LEU A 40 5.45 -17.17 9.61
CA LEU A 40 4.51 -18.23 9.25
C LEU A 40 3.50 -17.75 8.20
N LEU A 41 2.99 -16.53 8.34
CA LEU A 41 2.08 -15.93 7.34
C LEU A 41 2.74 -15.84 5.97
N LEU A 42 4.03 -15.54 5.92
CA LEU A 42 4.77 -15.36 4.69
C LEU A 42 5.43 -16.65 4.19
N ALA A 43 5.27 -17.74 4.92
CA ALA A 43 5.83 -19.04 4.51
C ALA A 43 5.26 -19.45 3.14
N GLY A 44 6.13 -19.83 2.24
CA GLY A 44 5.75 -20.20 0.88
C GLY A 44 5.72 -19.04 -0.11
N SER A 45 5.85 -17.80 0.34
CA SER A 45 5.84 -16.62 -0.54
C SER A 45 7.23 -16.04 -0.80
N GLY A 46 8.26 -16.89 -0.83
CA GLY A 46 9.61 -16.50 -1.18
C GLY A 46 10.55 -16.24 -0.03
N GLY A 47 10.16 -16.62 1.17
CA GLY A 47 11.04 -16.60 2.35
C GLY A 47 11.60 -15.22 2.71
N LEU A 48 11.54 -14.87 3.98
CA LEU A 48 12.26 -13.72 4.50
C LEU A 48 13.36 -14.24 5.41
N SER A 49 14.61 -13.90 5.10
CA SER A 49 15.75 -14.25 5.95
C SER A 49 15.78 -13.40 7.23
N ASP A 50 15.20 -12.19 7.14
CA ASP A 50 15.20 -11.21 8.22
C ASP A 50 13.81 -10.98 8.79
N LEU A 51 13.73 -10.23 9.90
CA LEU A 51 12.46 -9.79 10.48
C LEU A 51 11.72 -8.90 9.50
N PRO A 52 10.40 -9.13 9.29
CA PRO A 52 9.63 -8.27 8.40
C PRO A 52 9.57 -6.84 8.90
N ASP A 53 9.91 -5.89 8.03
CA ASP A 53 9.75 -4.47 8.33
C ASP A 53 8.32 -4.05 7.99
N LEU A 54 7.49 -3.88 9.00
CA LEU A 54 6.09 -3.51 8.82
C LEU A 54 5.87 -2.07 8.40
N ALA A 55 6.92 -1.26 8.34
CA ALA A 55 6.87 0.08 7.77
C ALA A 55 7.05 0.07 6.25
N ASP A 56 7.48 -1.05 5.68
CA ASP A 56 7.71 -1.20 4.23
C ASP A 56 6.41 -1.60 3.54
N LEU A 57 6.01 -0.81 2.54
CA LEU A 57 4.76 -1.04 1.80
C LEU A 57 4.71 -2.43 1.15
N SER A 58 5.82 -2.88 0.54
CA SER A 58 5.88 -4.20 -0.08
C SER A 58 5.60 -5.31 0.92
N ILE A 59 6.18 -5.21 2.11
CA ILE A 59 5.97 -6.20 3.17
C ILE A 59 4.54 -6.13 3.67
N GLN A 60 4.00 -4.95 3.87
CA GLN A 60 2.61 -4.76 4.30
C GLN A 60 1.64 -5.46 3.33
N ILE A 61 1.82 -5.25 2.04
CA ILE A 61 0.97 -5.86 1.02
C ILE A 61 1.13 -7.38 1.03
N ARG A 62 2.37 -7.89 1.13
CA ARG A 62 2.61 -9.34 1.18
C ARG A 62 1.91 -9.99 2.36
N VAL A 63 1.99 -9.37 3.55
CA VAL A 63 1.32 -9.90 4.75
C VAL A 63 -0.19 -9.92 4.57
N LEU A 64 -0.76 -8.80 4.11
CA LEU A 64 -2.21 -8.67 3.97
C LEU A 64 -2.78 -9.54 2.85
N THR A 65 -2.01 -9.83 1.81
CA THR A 65 -2.46 -10.64 0.67
C THR A 65 -1.92 -12.06 0.68
N ALA A 66 -1.29 -12.50 1.77
CA ALA A 66 -0.80 -13.87 1.89
C ALA A 66 -1.97 -14.85 1.85
N ARG A 67 -1.84 -15.91 1.03
CA ARG A 67 -2.89 -16.91 0.87
C ARG A 67 -2.48 -18.23 1.54
N GLY A 68 -3.49 -18.91 2.10
CA GLY A 68 -3.31 -20.26 2.63
C GLY A 68 -3.38 -21.31 1.54
N ALA A 69 -3.25 -22.58 1.93
CA ALA A 69 -3.32 -23.71 1.01
C ALA A 69 -4.68 -23.81 0.30
N ASP A 70 -5.73 -23.25 0.91
CA ASP A 70 -7.08 -23.21 0.34
C ASP A 70 -7.27 -22.07 -0.68
N GLY A 71 -6.23 -21.27 -0.95
CA GLY A 71 -6.28 -20.14 -1.87
C GLY A 71 -6.91 -18.88 -1.29
N ARG A 72 -7.36 -18.91 -0.04
CA ARG A 72 -7.97 -17.75 0.61
C ARG A 72 -6.92 -16.92 1.34
N TYR A 73 -7.20 -15.63 1.50
CA TYR A 73 -6.34 -14.76 2.30
C TYR A 73 -6.27 -15.24 3.74
N ARG A 74 -5.07 -15.24 4.30
CA ARG A 74 -4.85 -15.62 5.70
C ARG A 74 -5.30 -14.53 6.67
N VAL A 75 -5.42 -13.30 6.20
CA VAL A 75 -5.93 -12.16 6.95
C VAL A 75 -7.29 -11.80 6.39
N ALA A 76 -8.29 -11.62 7.24
CA ALA A 76 -9.61 -11.21 6.80
C ALA A 76 -9.55 -9.76 6.34
N LEU A 77 -9.93 -9.49 5.08
CA LEU A 77 -9.89 -8.17 4.48
C LEU A 77 -11.30 -7.67 4.18
N PRO A 78 -11.54 -6.35 4.28
CA PRO A 78 -12.78 -5.77 3.76
C PRO A 78 -12.94 -6.06 2.28
N PRO A 79 -14.18 -6.16 1.76
CA PRO A 79 -14.40 -6.39 0.34
C PRO A 79 -13.68 -5.35 -0.53
N GLY A 80 -12.97 -5.83 -1.55
CA GLY A 80 -12.25 -4.96 -2.49
C GLY A 80 -10.84 -4.56 -2.07
N LEU A 81 -10.47 -4.75 -0.80
CA LEU A 81 -9.13 -4.33 -0.36
C LEU A 81 -8.02 -5.14 -1.03
N GLY A 82 -8.19 -6.45 -1.16
CA GLY A 82 -7.20 -7.28 -1.82
C GLY A 82 -6.88 -6.81 -3.23
N SER A 83 -7.90 -6.52 -4.03
CA SER A 83 -7.73 -5.99 -5.39
C SER A 83 -7.01 -4.65 -5.40
N LYS A 84 -7.35 -3.76 -4.47
CA LYS A 84 -6.69 -2.45 -4.37
C LYS A 84 -5.24 -2.58 -3.97
N LEU A 85 -4.92 -3.49 -3.06
CA LEU A 85 -3.53 -3.73 -2.66
C LEU A 85 -2.68 -4.23 -3.84
N HIS A 86 -3.23 -5.10 -4.70
CA HIS A 86 -2.54 -5.53 -5.92
C HIS A 86 -2.34 -4.37 -6.90
N GLU A 87 -3.32 -3.51 -7.05
CA GLU A 87 -3.23 -2.32 -7.91
C GLU A 87 -2.17 -1.35 -7.39
N VAL A 88 -2.18 -1.07 -6.09
CA VAL A 88 -1.18 -0.22 -5.43
C VAL A 88 0.23 -0.81 -5.61
N ARG A 89 0.36 -2.12 -5.50
CA ARG A 89 1.65 -2.79 -5.70
C ARG A 89 2.20 -2.57 -7.11
N ARG A 90 1.34 -2.61 -8.12
CA ARG A 90 1.77 -2.34 -9.50
C ARG A 90 2.30 -0.93 -9.64
N PHE A 91 1.60 0.07 -9.11
CA PHE A 91 2.07 1.46 -9.16
C PHE A 91 3.37 1.64 -8.39
N ARG A 92 3.49 1.02 -7.22
CA ARG A 92 4.72 1.06 -6.43
C ARG A 92 5.90 0.51 -7.24
N ASN A 93 5.72 -0.64 -7.87
CA ASN A 93 6.77 -1.24 -8.68
C ASN A 93 7.15 -0.34 -9.86
N GLU A 94 6.17 0.25 -10.53
CA GLU A 94 6.45 1.17 -11.66
C GLU A 94 7.24 2.39 -11.22
N VAL A 95 6.86 3.02 -10.10
CA VAL A 95 7.52 4.25 -9.67
C VAL A 95 8.94 4.00 -9.18
N VAL A 96 9.19 2.88 -8.48
CA VAL A 96 10.55 2.58 -8.00
C VAL A 96 11.46 2.09 -9.13
N HIS A 97 10.91 1.54 -10.21
CA HIS A 97 11.68 1.09 -11.37
C HIS A 97 11.80 2.17 -12.46
N GLY A 98 11.45 3.41 -12.15
CA GLY A 98 11.66 4.54 -13.04
C GLY A 98 10.59 4.73 -14.12
N GLY A 99 9.41 4.13 -13.96
CA GLY A 99 8.31 4.33 -14.89
C GLY A 99 7.87 5.79 -14.97
N ALA A 100 7.41 6.22 -16.15
CA ALA A 100 6.94 7.57 -16.36
C ALA A 100 5.52 7.75 -15.81
N PHE A 101 5.26 8.91 -15.21
CA PHE A 101 3.95 9.25 -14.65
C PHE A 101 3.47 10.58 -15.23
N ASP A 102 2.56 10.49 -16.21
CA ASP A 102 1.83 11.67 -16.68
C ASP A 102 0.72 12.03 -15.67
N ALA A 103 -0.04 13.08 -15.97
CA ALA A 103 -1.11 13.54 -15.07
C ALA A 103 -2.17 12.44 -14.84
N ASP A 104 -2.59 11.74 -15.90
CA ASP A 104 -3.62 10.72 -15.80
C ASP A 104 -3.16 9.53 -14.98
N LYS A 105 -1.95 9.06 -15.20
CA LYS A 105 -1.39 7.92 -14.46
C LYS A 105 -1.13 8.28 -13.00
N THR A 106 -0.68 9.52 -12.75
CA THR A 106 -0.49 10.03 -11.39
C THR A 106 -1.83 10.07 -10.64
N LEU A 107 -2.88 10.56 -11.29
CA LEU A 107 -4.22 10.57 -10.72
C LEU A 107 -4.68 9.14 -10.41
N ALA A 108 -4.50 8.20 -11.35
CA ALA A 108 -4.89 6.82 -11.15
C ALA A 108 -4.18 6.19 -9.94
N ALA A 109 -2.88 6.44 -9.79
CA ALA A 109 -2.10 5.93 -8.67
C ALA A 109 -2.60 6.50 -7.34
N LEU A 110 -2.81 7.81 -7.28
CA LEU A 110 -3.26 8.47 -6.05
C LEU A 110 -4.71 8.12 -5.70
N VAL A 111 -5.57 7.92 -6.70
CA VAL A 111 -6.93 7.42 -6.46
C VAL A 111 -6.89 6.01 -5.87
N ALA A 112 -6.01 5.14 -6.36
CA ALA A 112 -5.84 3.79 -5.80
C ALA A 112 -5.39 3.85 -4.35
N VAL A 113 -4.47 4.74 -4.00
CA VAL A 113 -4.03 4.97 -2.62
C VAL A 113 -5.21 5.46 -1.77
N GLY A 114 -5.95 6.45 -2.27
CA GLY A 114 -7.11 7.02 -1.56
C GLY A 114 -8.20 5.98 -1.30
N GLU A 115 -8.49 5.12 -2.29
CA GLU A 115 -9.47 4.05 -2.12
C GLU A 115 -9.00 3.01 -1.11
N THR A 116 -7.70 2.68 -1.10
CA THR A 116 -7.14 1.79 -0.09
C THR A 116 -7.34 2.38 1.30
N LEU A 117 -7.03 3.67 1.47
CA LEU A 117 -7.20 4.35 2.74
C LEU A 117 -8.67 4.40 3.18
N ARG A 118 -9.59 4.58 2.23
CA ARG A 118 -11.03 4.53 2.52
C ARG A 118 -11.42 3.16 3.04
N LEU A 119 -10.97 2.10 2.41
CA LEU A 119 -11.31 0.73 2.79
C LEU A 119 -10.80 0.34 4.18
N ILE A 120 -9.68 0.92 4.61
CA ILE A 120 -9.15 0.68 5.96
C ILE A 120 -9.61 1.72 6.99
N GLY A 121 -10.45 2.67 6.59
CA GLY A 121 -11.01 3.67 7.50
C GLY A 121 -10.06 4.80 7.89
N ALA A 122 -9.00 5.04 7.10
CA ALA A 122 -7.97 6.04 7.40
C ALA A 122 -8.33 7.41 6.81
N GLU A 123 -9.26 8.13 7.44
CA GLU A 123 -9.76 9.40 6.92
C GLU A 123 -8.69 10.50 6.86
N ALA A 124 -7.79 10.56 7.84
CA ALA A 124 -6.69 11.53 7.83
C ALA A 124 -5.78 11.30 6.62
N GLY A 125 -5.48 10.04 6.29
CA GLY A 125 -4.71 9.70 5.11
C GLY A 125 -5.41 10.06 3.81
N ARG A 126 -6.72 9.88 3.75
CA ARG A 126 -7.52 10.28 2.59
C ARG A 126 -7.43 11.79 2.35
N ALA A 127 -7.48 12.59 3.40
CA ALA A 127 -7.35 14.04 3.29
C ALA A 127 -5.98 14.43 2.74
N GLU A 128 -4.91 13.77 3.22
CA GLU A 128 -3.55 13.99 2.72
C GLU A 128 -3.44 13.66 1.22
N VAL A 129 -4.01 12.53 0.79
CA VAL A 129 -4.00 12.11 -0.62
C VAL A 129 -4.79 13.08 -1.49
N ARG A 130 -5.91 13.61 -0.98
CA ARG A 130 -6.70 14.60 -1.70
C ARG A 130 -5.89 15.85 -2.00
N GLU A 131 -5.07 16.29 -1.05
CA GLU A 131 -4.15 17.42 -1.27
C GLU A 131 -3.12 17.11 -2.35
N LEU A 132 -2.61 15.87 -2.38
CA LEU A 132 -1.68 15.45 -3.42
C LEU A 132 -2.35 15.44 -4.81
N ILE A 133 -3.60 14.97 -4.87
CA ILE A 133 -4.37 14.96 -6.12
C ILE A 133 -4.57 16.39 -6.63
N ASP A 134 -4.91 17.31 -5.72
CA ASP A 134 -5.12 18.72 -6.09
C ASP A 134 -3.84 19.38 -6.60
N ALA A 135 -2.67 18.84 -6.24
CA ALA A 135 -1.38 19.36 -6.66
C ALA A 135 -0.90 18.82 -8.01
N ILE A 136 -1.65 17.88 -8.63
CA ILE A 136 -1.24 17.28 -9.90
C ILE A 136 -1.13 18.35 -10.99
N ASP A 137 0.02 18.34 -11.68
CA ASP A 137 0.24 19.24 -12.80
C ASP A 137 -0.46 18.70 -14.04
N SER A 138 -1.51 19.41 -14.47
CA SER A 138 -2.30 19.02 -15.64
C SER A 138 -1.68 19.49 -16.97
N GLY A 139 -0.43 19.90 -16.98
CA GLY A 139 0.25 20.36 -18.20
C GLY A 139 -0.05 21.81 -18.59
N ARG A 140 -0.58 22.59 -17.66
CA ARG A 140 -0.86 24.03 -17.87
C ARG A 140 0.36 24.87 -17.59
#